data_9093787a70ded7769931418ece4bbf26
#
_entry.id   9093787a70ded7769931418ece4bbf26
#
_cell.length_a   1.000
_cell.length_b   1.000
_cell.length_c   1.000
_cell.angle_alpha   90.00
_cell.angle_beta   90.00
_cell.angle_gamma   90.00
#
_symmetry.space_group_name_H-M   'P 1'
#
loop_
_entity.id
_entity.type
_entity.pdbx_description
1 polymer ?
#
loop_
_entity_poly.entity_id
_entity_poly.type
_entity_poly.pdbx_seq_one_letter_code
_entity_poly.pdbx_strand_id
1 'polypeptide(L)'
;VAAIPDSHRDLVECPPVAALTTLMPDGSPQTSAVWCDFDGICVRVNTMRGFRKERNMRRDPKVTLLCYDPRRPLRYLEIRGKVIAMEEEGALQHLDALASKYAGRPVRYFGDMIPARFAESEAPVLCRILPTRVVARDWNDRSGAG
;
A
#
# COMPACT_ATOMS: atom_id res chain seq x y z
N VAL A 1 -13.53 5.83 -10.43
CA VAL A 1 -12.19 5.20 -10.40
C VAL A 1 -11.20 6.07 -11.13
N ALA A 2 -10.10 6.42 -10.47
CA ALA A 2 -8.99 7.14 -11.08
C ALA A 2 -7.92 6.14 -11.55
N ALA A 3 -7.37 6.37 -12.74
CA ALA A 3 -6.32 5.53 -13.30
C ALA A 3 -4.93 6.01 -12.86
N ILE A 4 -4.00 5.07 -12.71
CA ILE A 4 -2.58 5.39 -12.53
C ILE A 4 -1.98 5.67 -13.91
N PRO A 5 -1.39 6.86 -14.13
CA PRO A 5 -0.80 7.17 -15.43
C PRO A 5 0.42 6.29 -15.74
N ASP A 6 0.57 5.91 -17.01
CA ASP A 6 1.66 5.04 -17.45
C ASP A 6 3.04 5.59 -17.07
N SER A 7 3.19 6.91 -17.09
CA SER A 7 4.45 7.59 -16.72
C SER A 7 4.93 7.32 -15.30
N HIS A 8 4.03 6.90 -14.40
CA HIS A 8 4.30 6.68 -12.97
C HIS A 8 3.94 5.28 -12.51
N ARG A 9 3.59 4.39 -13.43
CA ARG A 9 3.11 3.04 -13.10
C ARG A 9 4.15 2.21 -12.36
N ASP A 10 5.42 2.41 -12.67
CA ASP A 10 6.53 1.76 -11.97
C ASP A 10 6.50 2.01 -10.45
N LEU A 11 5.98 3.16 -10.02
CA LEU A 11 5.91 3.51 -8.59
C LEU A 11 4.91 2.65 -7.80
N VAL A 12 4.03 1.91 -8.47
CA VAL A 12 3.10 0.97 -7.83
C VAL A 12 3.33 -0.48 -8.27
N GLU A 13 4.11 -0.73 -9.30
CA GLU A 13 4.37 -2.08 -9.84
C GLU A 13 5.73 -2.64 -9.44
N CYS A 14 6.81 -1.84 -9.52
CA CYS A 14 8.10 -2.21 -8.92
C CYS A 14 7.99 -2.10 -7.40
N PRO A 15 8.78 -2.82 -6.58
CA PRO A 15 8.57 -2.77 -5.14
C PRO A 15 8.41 -1.33 -4.65
N PRO A 16 7.19 -0.86 -4.33
CA PRO A 16 6.96 0.55 -4.05
C PRO A 16 7.51 0.97 -2.70
N VAL A 17 8.09 2.18 -2.65
CA VAL A 17 8.32 2.88 -1.38
C VAL A 17 7.06 3.70 -1.12
N ALA A 18 6.28 3.28 -0.14
CA ALA A 18 4.93 3.81 0.07
C ALA A 18 4.66 4.13 1.53
N ALA A 19 3.93 5.23 1.73
CA ALA A 19 3.35 5.60 3.02
C ALA A 19 1.83 5.60 2.89
N LEU A 20 1.16 4.95 3.84
CA LEU A 20 -0.29 4.87 3.93
C LEU A 20 -0.80 5.72 5.07
N THR A 21 -1.72 6.63 4.77
CA THR A 21 -2.42 7.45 5.76
C THR A 21 -3.84 6.96 5.94
N THR A 22 -4.20 6.66 7.18
CA THR A 22 -5.54 6.29 7.61
C THR A 22 -6.04 7.29 8.65
N LEU A 23 -7.33 7.26 9.00
CA LEU A 23 -7.93 8.22 9.91
C LEU A 23 -8.20 7.58 11.28
N MET A 24 -7.71 8.24 12.32
CA MET A 24 -7.99 7.87 13.71
C MET A 24 -9.47 8.12 14.06
N PRO A 25 -9.98 7.56 15.19
CA PRO A 25 -11.37 7.81 15.61
C PRO A 25 -11.74 9.28 15.75
N ASP A 26 -10.78 10.15 16.11
CA ASP A 26 -10.99 11.59 16.23
C ASP A 26 -10.84 12.35 14.90
N GLY A 27 -10.60 11.62 13.80
CA GLY A 27 -10.36 12.20 12.49
C GLY A 27 -8.93 12.62 12.21
N SER A 28 -8.02 12.51 13.17
CA SER A 28 -6.62 12.84 12.94
C SER A 28 -5.96 11.80 12.02
N PRO A 29 -5.07 12.22 11.10
CA PRO A 29 -4.38 11.30 10.22
C PRO A 29 -3.27 10.52 10.95
N GLN A 30 -3.12 9.24 10.60
CA GLN A 30 -2.07 8.35 11.08
C GLN A 30 -1.38 7.74 9.86
N THR A 31 -0.05 7.81 9.81
CA THR A 31 0.71 7.39 8.64
C THR A 31 1.77 6.36 9.02
N SER A 32 1.93 5.35 8.18
CA SER A 32 2.98 4.34 8.32
C SER A 32 3.51 3.90 6.95
N ALA A 33 4.77 3.47 6.93
CA ALA A 33 5.33 2.81 5.76
C ALA A 33 4.66 1.45 5.54
N VAL A 34 4.38 1.11 4.31
CA VAL A 34 3.73 -0.15 3.94
C VAL A 34 4.35 -0.76 2.69
N TRP A 35 4.26 -2.08 2.59
CA TRP A 35 4.42 -2.76 1.31
C TRP A 35 3.11 -2.69 0.54
N CYS A 36 3.19 -2.53 -0.77
CA CYS A 36 2.00 -2.58 -1.61
C CYS A 36 2.30 -3.15 -2.99
N ASP A 37 1.24 -3.52 -3.69
CA ASP A 37 1.26 -3.88 -5.10
C ASP A 37 0.03 -3.29 -5.80
N PHE A 38 -0.06 -3.51 -7.09
CA PHE A 38 -1.14 -2.99 -7.93
C PHE A 38 -1.65 -4.10 -8.84
N ASP A 39 -2.97 -4.33 -8.84
CA ASP A 39 -3.59 -5.38 -9.65
C ASP A 39 -4.13 -4.87 -11.01
N GLY A 40 -3.84 -3.61 -11.35
CA GLY A 40 -4.37 -2.94 -12.54
C GLY A 40 -5.57 -2.04 -12.26
N ILE A 41 -6.23 -2.22 -11.14
CA ILE A 41 -7.40 -1.44 -10.70
C ILE A 41 -7.18 -0.90 -9.29
N CYS A 42 -6.90 -1.77 -8.33
CA CYS A 42 -6.70 -1.44 -6.93
C CYS A 42 -5.24 -1.49 -6.55
N VAL A 43 -4.83 -0.58 -5.67
CA VAL A 43 -3.60 -0.74 -4.90
C VAL A 43 -3.94 -1.65 -3.71
N ARG A 44 -3.10 -2.68 -3.50
CA ARG A 44 -3.32 -3.65 -2.44
C ARG A 44 -2.24 -3.50 -1.38
N VAL A 45 -2.66 -3.46 -0.12
CA VAL A 45 -1.76 -3.48 1.03
C VAL A 45 -2.13 -4.66 1.92
N ASN A 46 -1.19 -5.07 2.77
CA ASN A 46 -1.42 -6.12 3.74
C ASN A 46 -1.12 -5.57 5.13
N THR A 47 -1.93 -5.94 6.10
CA THR A 47 -1.74 -5.57 7.50
C THR A 47 -2.17 -6.76 8.37
N MET A 48 -2.21 -6.55 9.69
CA MET A 48 -2.63 -7.60 10.62
C MET A 48 -3.93 -7.19 11.31
N ARG A 49 -4.80 -8.16 11.56
CA ARG A 49 -6.03 -7.94 12.35
C ARG A 49 -5.66 -7.30 13.68
N GLY A 50 -6.35 -6.22 14.04
CA GLY A 50 -6.16 -5.50 15.29
C GLY A 50 -5.08 -4.43 15.27
N PHE A 51 -4.27 -4.33 14.22
CA PHE A 51 -3.32 -3.22 14.09
C PHE A 51 -4.07 -1.90 13.91
N ARG A 52 -3.43 -0.78 14.29
CA ARG A 52 -4.08 0.53 14.26
C ARG A 52 -4.65 0.86 12.87
N LYS A 53 -3.86 0.72 11.83
CA LYS A 53 -4.33 1.01 10.47
C LYS A 53 -5.48 0.11 10.03
N GLU A 54 -5.48 -1.16 10.45
CA GLU A 54 -6.56 -2.10 10.13
C GLU A 54 -7.87 -1.65 10.77
N ARG A 55 -7.86 -1.32 12.05
CA ARG A 55 -9.03 -0.81 12.76
C ARG A 55 -9.51 0.52 12.18
N ASN A 56 -8.58 1.40 11.81
CA ASN A 56 -8.89 2.68 11.19
C ASN A 56 -9.62 2.49 9.85
N MET A 57 -9.10 1.61 8.98
CA MET A 57 -9.69 1.37 7.67
C MET A 57 -11.06 0.69 7.76
N ARG A 58 -11.29 -0.15 8.74
CA ARG A 58 -12.62 -0.76 8.96
C ARG A 58 -13.66 0.27 9.36
N ARG A 59 -13.27 1.24 10.19
CA ARG A 59 -14.17 2.28 10.65
C ARG A 59 -14.39 3.37 9.61
N ASP A 60 -13.32 3.81 8.94
CA ASP A 60 -13.37 4.85 7.92
C ASP A 60 -12.53 4.39 6.72
N PRO A 61 -13.15 4.12 5.57
CA PRO A 61 -12.45 3.56 4.41
C PRO A 61 -11.59 4.57 3.65
N LYS A 62 -11.65 5.85 3.98
CA LYS A 62 -10.88 6.89 3.30
C LYS A 62 -9.40 6.78 3.66
N VAL A 63 -8.55 6.70 2.65
CA VAL A 63 -7.11 6.57 2.80
C VAL A 63 -6.38 7.41 1.76
N THR A 64 -5.11 7.66 2.02
CA THR A 64 -4.18 8.23 1.04
C THR A 64 -2.88 7.43 1.07
N LEU A 65 -2.37 7.13 -0.12
CA LEU A 65 -1.05 6.57 -0.31
C LEU A 65 -0.15 7.59 -0.99
N LEU A 66 1.07 7.67 -0.52
CA LEU A 66 2.16 8.33 -1.23
C LEU A 66 3.13 7.26 -1.68
N CYS A 67 3.32 7.11 -3.00
CA CYS A 67 4.34 6.25 -3.59
C CYS A 67 5.37 7.13 -4.29
N TYR A 68 6.64 6.97 -3.97
CA TYR A 68 7.67 7.85 -4.54
C TYR A 68 8.90 7.07 -4.96
N ASP A 69 9.67 7.67 -5.86
CA ASP A 69 10.97 7.16 -6.30
C ASP A 69 12.02 7.55 -5.25
N PRO A 70 12.66 6.58 -4.56
CA PRO A 70 13.64 6.90 -3.52
C PRO A 70 14.90 7.59 -4.05
N ARG A 71 15.18 7.48 -5.35
CA ARG A 71 16.31 8.17 -5.98
C ARG A 71 15.97 9.61 -6.36
N ARG A 72 14.67 9.85 -6.59
CA ARG A 72 14.13 11.16 -7.01
C ARG A 72 12.80 11.40 -6.29
N PRO A 73 12.82 11.72 -4.97
CA PRO A 73 11.59 11.76 -4.15
C PRO A 73 10.54 12.78 -4.62
N LEU A 74 10.94 13.75 -5.44
CA LEU A 74 10.00 14.71 -6.04
C LEU A 74 9.30 14.14 -7.28
N ARG A 75 9.57 12.88 -7.65
CA ARG A 75 8.79 12.09 -8.57
C ARG A 75 7.92 11.14 -7.76
N TYR A 76 6.62 11.40 -7.72
CA TYR A 76 5.72 10.66 -6.83
C TYR A 76 4.29 10.54 -7.38
N LEU A 77 3.55 9.64 -6.75
CA LEU A 77 2.09 9.50 -6.86
C LEU A 77 1.46 9.78 -5.50
N GLU A 78 0.50 10.69 -5.46
CA GLU A 78 -0.46 10.75 -4.37
C GLU A 78 -1.73 10.03 -4.84
N ILE A 79 -2.13 8.99 -4.11
CA ILE A 79 -3.31 8.20 -4.44
C ILE A 79 -4.30 8.33 -3.30
N ARG A 80 -5.35 9.10 -3.52
CA ARG A 80 -6.50 9.16 -2.62
C ARG A 80 -7.45 8.05 -3.00
N GLY A 81 -7.96 7.32 -2.01
CA GLY A 81 -8.79 6.19 -2.33
C GLY A 81 -9.70 5.76 -1.20
N LYS A 82 -10.43 4.69 -1.48
CA LYS A 82 -11.31 4.02 -0.53
C LYS A 82 -10.93 2.55 -0.45
N VAL A 83 -10.86 2.04 0.78
CA VAL A 83 -10.77 0.60 1.01
C VAL A 83 -12.13 -0.01 0.66
N ILE A 84 -12.16 -0.86 -0.36
CA ILE A 84 -13.39 -1.49 -0.82
C ILE A 84 -13.54 -2.94 -0.38
N ALA A 85 -12.46 -3.55 0.11
CA ALA A 85 -12.46 -4.91 0.64
C ALA A 85 -11.34 -5.09 1.65
N MET A 86 -11.62 -5.84 2.70
CA MET A 86 -10.63 -6.27 3.71
C MET A 86 -10.88 -7.75 3.97
N GLU A 87 -9.96 -8.59 3.53
CA GLU A 87 -10.15 -10.04 3.45
C GLU A 87 -9.02 -10.75 4.19
N GLU A 88 -9.37 -11.74 5.03
CA GLU A 88 -8.39 -12.62 5.65
C GLU A 88 -8.11 -13.83 4.75
N GLU A 89 -9.11 -14.31 4.01
CA GLU A 89 -8.93 -15.37 3.03
C GLU A 89 -7.98 -14.91 1.91
N GLY A 90 -6.92 -15.68 1.66
CA GLY A 90 -5.90 -15.34 0.67
C GLY A 90 -4.90 -14.27 1.12
N ALA A 91 -5.07 -13.71 2.33
CA ALA A 91 -4.20 -12.63 2.80
C ALA A 91 -2.77 -13.08 3.07
N LEU A 92 -2.58 -14.30 3.59
CA LEU A 92 -1.22 -14.84 3.81
C LEU A 92 -0.50 -15.07 2.49
N GLN A 93 -1.19 -15.60 1.47
CA GLN A 93 -0.61 -15.77 0.14
C GLN A 93 -0.19 -14.42 -0.45
N HIS A 94 -1.01 -13.40 -0.30
CA HIS A 94 -0.68 -12.04 -0.74
C HIS A 94 0.52 -11.47 0.04
N LEU A 95 0.57 -11.68 1.34
CA LEU A 95 1.69 -11.22 2.17
C LEU A 95 3.01 -11.90 1.76
N ASP A 96 2.98 -13.19 1.48
CA ASP A 96 4.15 -13.93 0.99
C ASP A 96 4.58 -13.43 -0.39
N ALA A 97 3.63 -13.11 -1.27
CA ALA A 97 3.93 -12.53 -2.58
C ALA A 97 4.57 -11.14 -2.45
N LEU A 98 4.06 -10.29 -1.55
CA LEU A 98 4.68 -9.00 -1.26
C LEU A 98 6.09 -9.17 -0.69
N ALA A 99 6.27 -10.05 0.29
CA ALA A 99 7.57 -10.32 0.88
C ALA A 99 8.58 -10.77 -0.18
N SER A 100 8.17 -11.65 -1.08
CA SER A 100 9.00 -12.14 -2.18
C SER A 100 9.37 -11.03 -3.16
N LYS A 101 8.42 -10.17 -3.48
CA LYS A 101 8.63 -9.02 -4.37
C LYS A 101 9.67 -8.06 -3.80
N TYR A 102 9.54 -7.72 -2.51
CA TYR A 102 10.46 -6.80 -1.84
C TYR A 102 11.82 -7.44 -1.55
N ALA A 103 11.88 -8.75 -1.31
CA ALA A 103 13.14 -9.47 -1.11
C ALA A 103 13.89 -9.73 -2.43
N GLY A 104 13.19 -9.68 -3.57
CA GLY A 104 13.77 -10.02 -4.88
C GLY A 104 13.99 -11.52 -5.06
N ARG A 105 13.37 -12.37 -4.24
CA ARG A 105 13.45 -13.84 -4.28
C ARG A 105 12.26 -14.44 -3.56
N PRO A 106 11.91 -15.73 -3.84
CA PRO A 106 10.84 -16.39 -3.11
C PRO A 106 11.15 -16.49 -1.62
N VAL A 107 10.26 -15.97 -0.79
CA VAL A 107 10.33 -16.04 0.68
C VAL A 107 8.94 -16.21 1.25
N ARG A 108 8.88 -16.71 2.51
CA ARG A 108 7.69 -16.69 3.34
C ARG A 108 7.81 -15.58 4.37
N TYR A 109 6.76 -14.80 4.55
CA TYR A 109 6.78 -13.73 5.54
C TYR A 109 7.06 -14.29 6.94
N PHE A 110 6.22 -15.25 7.39
CA PHE A 110 6.49 -15.94 8.65
C PHE A 110 7.51 -17.04 8.43
N GLY A 111 8.67 -16.88 9.03
CA GLY A 111 9.78 -17.82 8.94
C GLY A 111 11.03 -17.23 8.29
N ASP A 112 10.86 -16.54 7.16
CA ASP A 112 12.00 -15.94 6.45
C ASP A 112 12.19 -14.47 6.79
N MET A 113 11.08 -13.69 6.89
CA MET A 113 11.13 -12.25 7.15
C MET A 113 11.01 -11.94 8.64
N ILE A 114 10.11 -12.63 9.34
CA ILE A 114 9.95 -12.55 10.79
C ILE A 114 9.88 -13.98 11.37
N PRO A 115 10.11 -14.14 12.69
CA PRO A 115 10.04 -15.48 13.29
C PRO A 115 8.71 -16.19 13.04
N ALA A 116 8.77 -17.48 12.70
CA ALA A 116 7.61 -18.30 12.37
C ALA A 116 6.56 -18.35 13.48
N ARG A 117 6.96 -18.19 14.75
CA ARG A 117 6.03 -18.21 15.90
C ARG A 117 4.96 -17.10 15.83
N PHE A 118 5.23 -15.99 15.13
CA PHE A 118 4.26 -14.90 15.00
C PHE A 118 3.04 -15.27 14.17
N ALA A 119 3.13 -16.34 13.36
CA ALA A 119 1.98 -16.85 12.62
C ALA A 119 0.84 -17.33 13.52
N GLU A 120 1.14 -17.67 14.78
CA GLU A 120 0.14 -18.14 15.75
C GLU A 120 -0.71 -16.99 16.31
N SER A 121 -0.13 -15.77 16.36
CA SER A 121 -0.78 -14.60 17.00
C SER A 121 -1.19 -13.52 16.01
N GLU A 122 -0.69 -13.54 14.79
CA GLU A 122 -0.95 -12.52 13.78
C GLU A 122 -1.79 -13.10 12.64
N ALA A 123 -2.84 -12.37 12.26
CA ALA A 123 -3.73 -12.74 11.16
C ALA A 123 -3.63 -11.68 10.05
N PRO A 124 -2.99 -12.01 8.92
CA PRO A 124 -2.91 -11.09 7.79
C PRO A 124 -4.28 -10.69 7.24
N VAL A 125 -4.39 -9.46 6.81
CA VAL A 125 -5.58 -8.89 6.16
C VAL A 125 -5.15 -8.24 4.85
N LEU A 126 -5.74 -8.69 3.75
CA LEU A 126 -5.57 -8.08 2.43
C LEU A 126 -6.54 -6.92 2.30
N CYS A 127 -6.02 -5.72 2.07
CA CYS A 127 -6.82 -4.52 1.89
C CYS A 127 -6.74 -4.06 0.43
N ARG A 128 -7.90 -3.90 -0.23
CA ARG A 128 -8.01 -3.41 -1.60
C ARG A 128 -8.42 -1.96 -1.59
N ILE A 129 -7.57 -1.10 -2.13
CA ILE A 129 -7.77 0.35 -2.16
C ILE A 129 -8.11 0.75 -3.59
N LEU A 130 -9.32 1.27 -3.78
CA LEU A 130 -9.76 1.78 -5.07
C LEU A 130 -9.36 3.25 -5.18
N PRO A 131 -8.48 3.61 -6.14
CA PRO A 131 -8.12 5.01 -6.34
C PRO A 131 -9.34 5.84 -6.77
N THR A 132 -9.57 6.96 -6.10
CA THR A 132 -10.62 7.92 -6.44
C THR A 132 -10.05 9.20 -7.02
N ARG A 133 -8.81 9.55 -6.67
CA ARG A 133 -8.07 10.67 -7.23
C ARG A 133 -6.58 10.33 -7.23
N VAL A 134 -5.92 10.59 -8.34
CA VAL A 134 -4.48 10.35 -8.50
C VAL A 134 -3.81 11.67 -8.93
N VAL A 135 -2.76 12.04 -8.21
CA VAL A 135 -1.90 13.17 -8.57
C VAL A 135 -0.51 12.61 -8.84
N ALA A 136 -0.04 12.73 -10.07
CA ALA A 136 1.30 12.33 -10.49
C ALA A 136 2.16 13.57 -10.69
N ARG A 137 3.33 13.58 -10.08
CA ARG A 137 4.27 14.70 -10.18
C ARG A 137 5.68 14.20 -10.49
N ASP A 138 6.39 14.99 -11.27
CA ASP A 138 7.83 14.92 -11.43
C ASP A 138 8.36 16.35 -11.48
N TRP A 139 8.87 16.83 -10.36
CA TRP A 139 9.34 18.21 -10.25
C TRP A 139 10.64 18.47 -11.01
N ASN A 140 11.31 17.41 -11.48
CA ASN A 140 12.47 17.54 -12.36
C ASN A 140 12.06 17.73 -13.82
N ASP A 141 10.85 17.31 -14.19
CA ASP A 141 10.22 17.56 -15.48
C ASP A 141 9.10 18.57 -15.30
N ARG A 142 9.40 19.83 -15.58
CA ARG A 142 8.43 20.94 -15.45
C ARG A 142 7.59 21.15 -16.71
N SER A 143 7.76 20.34 -17.73
CA SER A 143 7.02 20.49 -18.99
C SER A 143 5.53 20.17 -18.85
N GLY A 144 5.12 19.49 -17.77
CA GLY A 144 3.74 19.16 -17.45
C GLY A 144 3.20 19.81 -16.18
N ALA A 145 3.94 20.75 -15.58
CA ALA A 145 3.50 21.46 -14.39
C ALA A 145 2.49 22.57 -14.77
N GLY A 146 1.24 22.16 -14.95
CA GLY A 146 0.10 23.04 -15.10
C GLY A 146 -0.84 22.95 -13.92
#